data_04318758f671b4db7b2f98e8946ef0c6
#
_entry.id   04318758f671b4db7b2f98e8946ef0c6
#
_cell.length_a   1.000
_cell.length_b   1.000
_cell.length_c   1.000
_cell.angle_alpha   90.00
_cell.angle_beta   90.00
_cell.angle_gamma   90.00
#
_symmetry.space_group_name_H-M   'P 1'
#
loop_
_entity.id
_entity.type
_entity.pdbx_description
1 polymer ?
#
loop_
_entity_poly.entity_id
_entity_poly.type
_entity_poly.pdbx_seq_one_letter_code
_entity_poly.pdbx_strand_id
1 'polypeptide(L)'
;MFGSFIIFMAFLNLLFGGIFVYTFFQDMALNRSITKVGKYKIKYEGGLFVAYVYNYFHDYDTCKTGFHYERIGENYTLRDAEAMAQSASETIKKYFLEWSETHGVV
;
A
#
# COMPACT_ATOMS: atom_id res chain seq x y z
N MET A 1 -0.37 -50.14 -1.42
CA MET A 1 -0.78 -49.45 -0.19
C MET A 1 0.17 -48.34 0.21
N PHE A 2 1.47 -48.60 0.30
CA PHE A 2 2.45 -47.57 0.70
C PHE A 2 2.56 -46.43 -0.31
N GLY A 3 2.47 -46.67 -1.62
CA GLY A 3 2.54 -45.66 -2.64
C GLY A 3 1.43 -44.62 -2.55
N SER A 4 0.20 -45.03 -2.24
CA SER A 4 -0.96 -44.13 -2.10
C SER A 4 -0.81 -43.22 -0.89
N PHE A 5 -0.26 -43.75 0.21
CA PHE A 5 0.00 -42.95 1.41
C PHE A 5 1.05 -41.88 1.17
N ILE A 6 2.15 -42.21 0.49
CA ILE A 6 3.21 -41.28 0.16
C ILE A 6 2.69 -40.16 -0.74
N ILE A 7 1.89 -40.49 -1.77
CA ILE A 7 1.28 -39.51 -2.66
C ILE A 7 0.36 -38.56 -1.90
N PHE A 8 -0.45 -39.10 -1.00
CA PHE A 8 -1.35 -38.31 -0.16
C PHE A 8 -0.60 -37.35 0.73
N MET A 9 0.47 -37.78 1.38
CA MET A 9 1.32 -36.93 2.24
C MET A 9 2.03 -35.85 1.42
N ALA A 10 2.52 -36.17 0.24
CA ALA A 10 3.14 -35.18 -0.66
C ALA A 10 2.13 -34.13 -1.12
N PHE A 11 0.89 -34.53 -1.42
CA PHE A 11 -0.20 -33.62 -1.79
C PHE A 11 -0.55 -32.66 -0.65
N LEU A 12 -0.65 -33.15 0.58
CA LEU A 12 -0.90 -32.33 1.76
C LEU A 12 0.21 -31.29 1.99
N ASN A 13 1.47 -31.71 1.86
CA ASN A 13 2.61 -30.81 2.00
C ASN A 13 2.62 -29.70 0.96
N LEU A 14 2.27 -29.99 -0.29
CA LEU A 14 2.13 -29.02 -1.35
C LEU A 14 1.03 -28.00 -1.05
N LEU A 15 -0.10 -28.48 -0.53
CA LEU A 15 -1.25 -27.65 -0.21
C LEU A 15 -0.94 -26.67 0.92
N PHE A 16 -0.32 -27.15 2.01
CA PHE A 16 0.09 -26.31 3.13
C PHE A 16 1.22 -25.34 2.75
N GLY A 17 2.19 -25.81 1.97
CA GLY A 17 3.27 -24.96 1.48
C GLY A 17 2.75 -23.84 0.57
N GLY A 18 1.76 -24.12 -0.29
CA GLY A 18 1.13 -23.12 -1.14
C GLY A 18 0.42 -22.03 -0.35
N ILE A 19 -0.34 -22.40 0.69
CA ILE A 19 -1.02 -21.46 1.58
C ILE A 19 -0.02 -20.57 2.31
N PHE A 20 1.07 -21.14 2.83
CA PHE A 20 2.11 -20.40 3.53
C PHE A 20 2.77 -19.35 2.63
N VAL A 21 3.12 -19.73 1.40
CA VAL A 21 3.74 -18.82 0.41
C VAL A 21 2.79 -17.69 0.05
N TYR A 22 1.50 -17.98 -0.16
CA TYR A 22 0.48 -16.97 -0.45
C TYR A 22 0.37 -15.92 0.67
N THR A 23 0.31 -16.34 1.91
CA THR A 23 0.25 -15.45 3.08
C THR A 23 1.51 -14.57 3.17
N PHE A 24 2.69 -15.15 2.93
CA PHE A 24 3.96 -14.41 2.92
C PHE A 24 3.98 -13.30 1.87
N PHE A 25 3.51 -13.56 0.64
CA PHE A 25 3.42 -12.55 -0.41
C PHE A 25 2.44 -11.44 -0.07
N GLN A 26 1.31 -11.74 0.56
CA GLN A 26 0.36 -10.72 1.02
C GLN A 26 0.99 -9.79 2.06
N ASP A 27 1.71 -10.32 3.02
CA ASP A 27 2.39 -9.53 4.04
C ASP A 27 3.48 -8.64 3.43
N MET A 28 4.24 -9.13 2.46
CA MET A 28 5.23 -8.34 1.73
C MET A 28 4.59 -7.19 0.96
N ALA A 29 3.47 -7.43 0.28
CA ALA A 29 2.76 -6.40 -0.47
C ALA A 29 2.24 -5.31 0.46
N LEU A 30 1.67 -5.67 1.60
CA LEU A 30 1.21 -4.73 2.61
C LEU A 30 2.37 -3.89 3.16
N ASN A 31 3.50 -4.50 3.51
CA ASN A 31 4.68 -3.79 4.00
C ASN A 31 5.23 -2.81 2.97
N ARG A 32 5.25 -3.17 1.69
CA ARG A 32 5.65 -2.27 0.60
C ARG A 32 4.71 -1.07 0.51
N SER A 33 3.41 -1.29 0.63
CA SER A 33 2.41 -0.21 0.61
C SER A 33 2.58 0.73 1.79
N ILE A 34 2.81 0.20 2.99
CA ILE A 34 3.04 0.99 4.20
C ILE A 34 4.27 1.88 4.04
N THR A 35 5.37 1.35 3.51
CA THR A 35 6.61 2.13 3.32
C THR A 35 6.49 3.20 2.25
N LYS A 36 5.53 3.08 1.34
CA LYS A 36 5.28 4.06 0.28
C LYS A 36 4.37 5.21 0.71
N VAL A 37 3.68 5.11 1.82
CA VAL A 37 2.79 6.19 2.30
C VAL A 37 3.57 7.48 2.44
N GLY A 38 3.06 8.55 1.82
CA GLY A 38 3.70 9.84 1.76
C GLY A 38 4.64 10.06 0.57
N LYS A 39 4.95 9.05 -0.22
CA LYS A 39 5.67 9.26 -1.49
C LYS A 39 4.81 10.05 -2.45
N TYR A 40 5.43 11.00 -3.16
CA TYR A 40 4.69 11.83 -4.11
C TYR A 40 5.27 11.69 -5.51
N LYS A 41 4.45 12.04 -6.49
CA LYS A 41 4.85 12.17 -7.88
C LYS A 41 4.17 13.41 -8.48
N ILE A 42 4.80 13.99 -9.49
CA ILE A 42 4.27 15.15 -10.17
C ILE A 42 4.15 14.82 -11.65
N LYS A 43 2.98 15.06 -12.21
CA LYS A 43 2.70 14.87 -13.63
C LYS A 43 2.38 16.20 -14.28
N TYR A 44 2.82 16.36 -15.52
CA TYR A 44 2.45 17.52 -16.33
C TYR A 44 1.22 17.16 -17.17
N GLU A 45 0.08 17.74 -16.80
CA GLU A 45 -1.21 17.44 -17.42
C GLU A 45 -1.93 18.77 -17.75
N GLY A 46 -2.34 18.93 -19.02
CA GLY A 46 -3.13 20.09 -19.42
C GLY A 46 -2.46 21.45 -19.18
N GLY A 47 -1.14 21.52 -19.27
CA GLY A 47 -0.39 22.76 -19.05
C GLY A 47 -0.11 23.07 -17.58
N LEU A 48 -0.46 22.17 -16.67
CA LEU A 48 -0.28 22.32 -15.23
C LEU A 48 0.51 21.17 -14.65
N PHE A 49 1.24 21.42 -13.57
CA PHE A 49 1.91 20.39 -12.79
C PHE A 49 0.96 19.90 -11.70
N VAL A 50 0.57 18.64 -11.79
CA VAL A 50 -0.39 18.02 -10.87
C VAL A 50 0.38 17.13 -9.87
N ALA A 51 0.16 17.37 -8.60
CA ALA A 51 0.79 16.62 -7.53
C ALA A 51 -0.11 15.48 -7.05
N TYR A 52 0.49 14.30 -6.90
CA TYR A 52 -0.15 13.11 -6.35
C TYR A 52 0.66 12.60 -5.19
N VAL A 53 0.01 12.21 -4.09
CA VAL A 53 0.66 11.62 -2.92
C VAL A 53 0.05 10.27 -2.62
N TYR A 54 0.91 9.28 -2.34
CA TYR A 54 0.47 7.94 -1.98
C TYR A 54 -0.09 7.95 -0.57
N ASN A 55 -1.36 7.59 -0.44
CA ASN A 55 -2.10 7.64 0.80
C ASN A 55 -2.86 6.33 1.06
N TYR A 56 -3.21 6.11 2.31
CA TYR A 56 -4.08 5.01 2.70
C TYR A 56 -5.54 5.50 2.76
N PHE A 57 -6.46 4.57 2.58
CA PHE A 57 -7.87 4.82 2.80
C PHE A 57 -8.51 3.63 3.52
N HIS A 58 -9.54 3.88 4.28
CA HIS A 58 -10.31 2.85 4.96
C HIS A 58 -11.76 2.92 4.51
N ASP A 59 -12.27 1.80 3.97
CA ASP A 59 -13.67 1.67 3.61
C ASP A 59 -14.43 1.09 4.79
N TYR A 60 -15.25 1.91 5.42
CA TYR A 60 -16.04 1.51 6.59
C TYR A 60 -17.14 0.52 6.24
N ASP A 61 -17.65 0.53 5.02
CA ASP A 61 -18.70 -0.39 4.58
C ASP A 61 -18.17 -1.83 4.43
N THR A 62 -16.97 -1.98 3.89
CA THR A 62 -16.34 -3.29 3.67
C THR A 62 -15.29 -3.64 4.71
N CYS A 63 -14.95 -2.72 5.61
CA CYS A 63 -13.87 -2.85 6.60
C CYS A 63 -12.52 -3.17 5.98
N LYS A 64 -12.27 -2.69 4.77
CA LYS A 64 -11.01 -2.89 4.06
C LYS A 64 -10.17 -1.62 4.04
N THR A 65 -8.86 -1.80 4.23
CA THR A 65 -7.88 -0.73 4.08
C THR A 65 -7.15 -0.90 2.76
N GLY A 66 -7.06 0.15 1.98
CA GLY A 66 -6.36 0.17 0.70
C GLY A 66 -5.39 1.33 0.61
N PHE A 67 -4.63 1.35 -0.49
CA PHE A 67 -3.62 2.37 -0.77
C PHE A 67 -3.72 2.81 -2.22
N HIS A 68 -3.62 4.12 -2.45
CA HIS A 68 -3.62 4.68 -3.81
C HIS A 68 -2.94 6.05 -3.83
N TYR A 69 -2.60 6.52 -5.04
CA TYR A 69 -2.16 7.90 -5.23
C TYR A 69 -3.38 8.81 -5.25
N GLU A 70 -3.37 9.80 -4.38
CA GLU A 70 -4.43 10.80 -4.27
C GLU A 70 -3.96 12.10 -4.92
N ARG A 71 -4.82 12.69 -5.75
CA ARG A 71 -4.57 13.99 -6.37
C ARG A 71 -4.70 15.07 -5.29
N ILE A 72 -3.59 15.79 -5.04
CA ILE A 72 -3.54 16.84 -4.02
C ILE A 72 -3.96 18.19 -4.60
N GLY A 73 -3.48 18.50 -5.80
CA GLY A 73 -3.79 19.76 -6.46
C GLY A 73 -2.89 20.00 -7.65
N GLU A 74 -2.96 21.22 -8.20
CA GLU A 74 -2.24 21.60 -9.39
C GLU A 74 -1.61 22.98 -9.24
N ASN A 75 -0.48 23.20 -9.90
CA ASN A 75 0.24 24.48 -9.91
C ASN A 75 0.85 24.76 -11.28
N TYR A 76 1.13 26.03 -11.56
CA TYR A 76 1.73 26.45 -12.80
C TYR A 76 3.22 26.13 -12.90
N THR A 77 3.91 26.00 -11.77
CA THR A 77 5.34 25.72 -11.72
C THR A 77 5.62 24.39 -11.01
N LEU A 78 6.69 23.72 -11.43
CA LEU A 78 7.14 22.47 -10.81
C LEU A 78 7.53 22.70 -9.33
N ARG A 79 8.18 23.80 -9.05
CA ARG A 79 8.62 24.17 -7.69
C ARG A 79 7.44 24.26 -6.72
N ASP A 80 6.36 24.92 -7.12
CA ASP A 80 5.16 25.08 -6.28
C ASP A 80 4.43 23.75 -6.12
N ALA A 81 4.37 22.94 -7.17
CA ALA A 81 3.78 21.61 -7.10
C ALA A 81 4.57 20.70 -6.16
N GLU A 82 5.91 20.74 -6.21
CA GLU A 82 6.75 19.98 -5.27
C GLU A 82 6.58 20.44 -3.83
N ALA A 83 6.54 21.74 -3.58
CA ALA A 83 6.31 22.28 -2.24
C ALA A 83 4.97 21.82 -1.66
N MET A 84 3.92 21.86 -2.47
CA MET A 84 2.60 21.37 -2.09
C MET A 84 2.61 19.87 -1.81
N ALA A 85 3.25 19.08 -2.66
CA ALA A 85 3.37 17.63 -2.49
C ALA A 85 4.14 17.26 -1.22
N GLN A 86 5.23 17.95 -0.93
CA GLN A 86 6.03 17.72 0.29
C GLN A 86 5.21 18.03 1.55
N SER A 87 4.51 19.15 1.57
CA SER A 87 3.65 19.52 2.71
C SER A 87 2.55 18.50 2.94
N ALA A 88 1.86 18.07 1.87
CA ALA A 88 0.84 17.05 1.95
C ALA A 88 1.42 15.69 2.40
N SER A 89 2.60 15.34 1.90
CA SER A 89 3.31 14.11 2.28
C SER A 89 3.59 14.06 3.79
N GLU A 90 4.11 15.14 4.37
CA GLU A 90 4.39 15.21 5.80
C GLU A 90 3.12 15.05 6.63
N THR A 91 2.04 15.72 6.23
CA THR A 91 0.74 15.64 6.90
C THR A 91 0.18 14.21 6.84
N ILE A 92 0.23 13.59 5.67
CA ILE A 92 -0.27 12.22 5.46
C ILE A 92 0.54 11.22 6.29
N LYS A 93 1.86 11.34 6.32
CA LYS A 93 2.72 10.47 7.14
C LYS A 93 2.38 10.57 8.62
N LYS A 94 2.15 11.78 9.11
CA LYS A 94 1.79 12.02 10.51
C LYS A 94 0.46 11.35 10.87
N TYR A 95 -0.58 11.58 10.08
CA TYR A 95 -1.88 10.98 10.31
C TYR A 95 -1.86 9.46 10.17
N PHE A 96 -1.11 8.94 9.22
CA PHE A 96 -0.97 7.50 9.05
C PHE A 96 -0.28 6.85 10.26
N LEU A 97 0.77 7.46 10.82
CA LEU A 97 1.42 6.96 12.02
C LEU A 97 0.47 6.94 13.22
N GLU A 98 -0.28 7.99 13.44
CA GLU A 98 -1.28 8.06 14.50
C GLU A 98 -2.36 6.98 14.34
N TRP A 99 -2.86 6.81 13.12
CA TRP A 99 -3.84 5.78 12.82
C TRP A 99 -3.29 4.37 13.05
N SER A 100 -2.08 4.09 12.58
CA SER A 100 -1.47 2.77 12.70
C SER A 100 -1.13 2.41 14.15
N GLU A 101 -0.72 3.36 14.97
CA GLU A 101 -0.53 3.16 16.41
C GLU A 101 -1.84 2.78 17.09
N THR A 102 -2.94 3.48 16.76
CA THR A 102 -4.27 3.22 17.32
C THR A 102 -4.81 1.85 16.89
N HIS A 103 -4.53 1.41 15.67
CA HIS A 103 -5.07 0.18 15.09
C HIS A 103 -4.09 -1.00 15.13
N GLY A 104 -2.89 -0.80 15.68
CA GLY A 104 -1.90 -1.88 15.83
C GLY A 104 -1.33 -2.41 14.51
N VAL A 105 -1.28 -1.57 13.46
CA VAL A 105 -0.79 -1.96 12.13
C VAL A 105 0.75 -1.92 12.03
N VAL A 106 1.37 -1.11 12.87
CA VAL A 106 2.84 -0.94 12.90
C VAL A 106 3.40 -1.39 14.22
#